data_c6da746a973338f3264383d14cd3904e
#
_entry.id   c6da746a973338f3264383d14cd3904e
#
_cell.length_a   1.000
_cell.length_b   1.000
_cell.length_c   1.000
_cell.angle_alpha   90.00
_cell.angle_beta   90.00
_cell.angle_gamma   90.00
#
_symmetry.space_group_name_H-M   'P 1'
#
loop_
_entity.id
_entity.type
_entity.pdbx_description
1 polymer ?
#
loop_
_entity_poly.entity_id
_entity_poly.type
_entity_poly.pdbx_seq_one_letter_code
_entity_poly.pdbx_strand_id
1 'polypeptide(L)'
;MNEVNIELLAPAKNTETGIEAIKHGADAVYIGAPKFGARYSVSNTIEDIEHLVKFAHGYGARIYVTVNTILYDEELPEAEKLIHDLYKIGVDALIVQDTSIFKLDLPPIAIHSSTQAENSTLEKVKFWESIGCEQVVLARELSIDQIKNIHQNTSVRLEAFVHGALCVSYSGKCYVSQALTGRSANRGECAQICRLLFDLQDREGHSLGKKHWLSLKDFNASDYVGEMIDAGVRSFKIEGRLKDITYVKNIVAYYRGKIDEALKSRPQFKKQSFGECTYTFTPNPYKSFNRGFTSFFLNGRQNYIFQPISPKSFGEPIGTVSKVDGKKIWLKTSHILNNGDGFCFVNSRGELEGFRANTANDNIVTSAESVKISVGDKVYRNNDEAFNKVLGVESAKRKIKINISVIDKTFRFSFGEYAAEYVYDGELDKAQKDPTSYISTQLSKLGDSIFEAGEVNVDTCFFFPASILGNIRRTLCEELVLKISKSLPSPTVLPTKNNAAFPLVSDSYLNNIANKKAQEFYYDHGANVSARAFELEPKDDATLMFCKHCIKYALGACPKQNKAVSKYAVPGPSTSSGTGKDTGSRIRLQQAQPPINEPLFLIHKNYYLRLHFNCKDCVMEVRKG
;
A
#
# COMPACT_ATOMS: atom_id res chain seq x y z
N MET A 1 27.09 14.87 6.40
CA MET A 1 25.61 15.05 6.40
C MET A 1 25.03 13.74 6.88
N ASN A 2 24.14 13.76 7.88
CA ASN A 2 23.50 12.51 8.32
C ASN A 2 22.64 11.99 7.17
N GLU A 3 22.86 10.74 6.78
CA GLU A 3 22.06 10.06 5.76
C GLU A 3 20.61 9.89 6.22
N VAL A 4 19.66 10.18 5.35
CA VAL A 4 18.23 10.09 5.63
C VAL A 4 17.67 8.78 5.08
N ASN A 5 16.98 8.02 5.92
CA ASN A 5 16.42 6.74 5.54
C ASN A 5 15.12 6.90 4.71
N ILE A 6 15.04 6.14 3.61
CA ILE A 6 13.83 5.95 2.79
C ILE A 6 13.27 4.56 3.06
N GLU A 7 11.99 4.50 3.34
CA GLU A 7 11.26 3.29 3.73
C GLU A 7 10.26 2.86 2.66
N LEU A 8 10.27 1.59 2.30
CA LEU A 8 9.20 0.93 1.57
C LEU A 8 8.32 0.18 2.56
N LEU A 9 7.09 0.67 2.77
CA LEU A 9 6.13 0.10 3.72
C LEU A 9 5.12 -0.79 3.01
N ALA A 10 5.19 -2.08 3.27
CA ALA A 10 4.37 -3.11 2.64
C ALA A 10 3.16 -3.52 3.50
N PRO A 11 2.03 -3.91 2.88
CA PRO A 11 0.89 -4.47 3.60
C PRO A 11 1.11 -5.94 3.92
N ALA A 12 0.64 -6.39 5.07
CA ALA A 12 0.52 -7.81 5.39
C ALA A 12 -0.90 -8.17 5.82
N LYS A 13 -1.42 -9.24 5.26
CA LYS A 13 -2.67 -9.87 5.68
C LYS A 13 -2.43 -10.71 6.94
N ASN A 14 -1.34 -11.46 6.95
CA ASN A 14 -0.89 -12.36 8.00
C ASN A 14 0.65 -12.39 8.04
N THR A 15 1.21 -13.13 8.99
CA THR A 15 2.65 -13.30 9.21
C THR A 15 3.38 -13.78 7.97
N GLU A 16 2.86 -14.80 7.27
CA GLU A 16 3.46 -15.32 6.04
C GLU A 16 3.62 -14.24 4.96
N THR A 17 2.54 -13.47 4.73
CA THR A 17 2.57 -12.35 3.78
C THR A 17 3.58 -11.27 4.20
N GLY A 18 3.72 -11.00 5.50
CA GLY A 18 4.70 -10.06 6.04
C GLY A 18 6.14 -10.52 5.82
N ILE A 19 6.42 -11.79 6.09
CA ILE A 19 7.73 -12.41 5.83
C ILE A 19 8.09 -12.31 4.34
N GLU A 20 7.16 -12.65 3.46
CA GLU A 20 7.40 -12.55 2.02
C GLU A 20 7.57 -11.09 1.56
N ALA A 21 6.85 -10.12 2.16
CA ALA A 21 7.08 -8.71 1.88
C ALA A 21 8.53 -8.29 2.21
N ILE A 22 9.06 -8.71 3.36
CA ILE A 22 10.44 -8.43 3.78
C ILE A 22 11.43 -9.08 2.82
N LYS A 23 11.26 -10.36 2.48
CA LYS A 23 12.10 -11.07 1.51
C LYS A 23 12.12 -10.39 0.14
N HIS A 24 11.01 -9.74 -0.25
CA HIS A 24 10.87 -9.02 -1.52
C HIS A 24 11.30 -7.54 -1.45
N GLY A 25 11.85 -7.08 -0.31
CA GLY A 25 12.51 -5.79 -0.19
C GLY A 25 11.76 -4.70 0.57
N ALA A 26 10.71 -5.05 1.33
CA ALA A 26 10.10 -4.11 2.25
C ALA A 26 11.05 -3.72 3.39
N ASP A 27 11.07 -2.44 3.73
CA ASP A 27 11.80 -1.88 4.87
C ASP A 27 10.96 -1.87 6.14
N ALA A 28 9.63 -1.88 5.95
CA ALA A 28 8.67 -2.03 7.04
C ALA A 28 7.41 -2.75 6.53
N VAL A 29 6.68 -3.35 7.48
CA VAL A 29 5.41 -4.02 7.19
C VAL A 29 4.33 -3.49 8.12
N TYR A 30 3.14 -3.15 7.58
CA TYR A 30 2.00 -2.87 8.42
C TYR A 30 0.98 -4.01 8.38
N ILE A 31 0.55 -4.43 9.57
CA ILE A 31 -0.35 -5.56 9.80
C ILE A 31 -1.53 -5.12 10.67
N GLY A 32 -2.67 -5.80 10.55
CA GLY A 32 -3.82 -5.56 11.43
C GLY A 32 -3.60 -6.16 12.80
N ALA A 33 -3.95 -5.42 13.85
CA ALA A 33 -4.09 -5.97 15.19
C ALA A 33 -5.18 -7.06 15.22
N PRO A 34 -5.22 -7.90 16.27
CA PRO A 34 -6.32 -8.85 16.50
C PRO A 34 -7.70 -8.19 16.51
N LYS A 35 -7.78 -6.94 17.01
CA LYS A 35 -8.96 -6.07 17.03
C LYS A 35 -8.60 -4.62 16.65
N PHE A 36 -9.59 -3.77 16.43
CA PHE A 36 -9.48 -2.32 16.24
C PHE A 36 -8.69 -1.87 15.00
N GLY A 37 -8.38 -2.79 14.07
CA GLY A 37 -7.78 -2.45 12.78
C GLY A 37 -8.84 -2.25 11.70
N ALA A 38 -8.75 -1.19 10.89
CA ALA A 38 -9.57 -1.07 9.69
C ALA A 38 -9.39 -2.32 8.80
N ARG A 39 -10.50 -2.92 8.31
CA ARG A 39 -10.55 -4.19 7.56
C ARG A 39 -10.39 -5.44 8.45
N TYR A 40 -11.28 -5.57 9.41
CA TYR A 40 -11.36 -6.60 10.45
C TYR A 40 -11.39 -8.08 9.98
N SER A 41 -11.45 -8.38 8.70
CA SER A 41 -11.69 -9.74 8.17
C SER A 41 -10.59 -10.78 8.40
N VAL A 42 -9.45 -10.41 9.00
CA VAL A 42 -8.34 -11.32 9.33
C VAL A 42 -7.78 -10.94 10.70
N SER A 43 -7.94 -11.81 11.67
CA SER A 43 -7.33 -11.66 12.99
C SER A 43 -5.94 -12.32 12.99
N ASN A 44 -4.90 -11.54 13.31
CA ASN A 44 -3.58 -12.06 13.64
C ASN A 44 -3.47 -12.15 15.16
N THR A 45 -2.94 -13.23 15.70
CA THR A 45 -2.69 -13.34 17.14
C THR A 45 -1.47 -12.50 17.54
N ILE A 46 -1.27 -12.30 18.84
CA ILE A 46 -0.07 -11.62 19.35
C ILE A 46 1.18 -12.43 19.00
N GLU A 47 1.11 -13.75 19.08
CA GLU A 47 2.20 -14.69 18.75
C GLU A 47 2.55 -14.63 17.26
N ASP A 48 1.55 -14.51 16.37
CA ASP A 48 1.76 -14.33 14.93
C ASP A 48 2.54 -13.04 14.64
N ILE A 49 2.18 -11.95 15.33
CA ILE A 49 2.85 -10.66 15.19
C ILE A 49 4.26 -10.73 15.77
N GLU A 50 4.46 -11.37 16.93
CA GLU A 50 5.78 -11.55 17.54
C GLU A 50 6.75 -12.30 16.63
N HIS A 51 6.26 -13.37 15.97
CA HIS A 51 7.06 -14.11 14.99
C HIS A 51 7.49 -13.20 13.84
N LEU A 52 6.58 -12.37 13.32
CA LEU A 52 6.89 -11.41 12.26
C LEU A 52 7.90 -10.34 12.73
N VAL A 53 7.77 -9.82 13.96
CA VAL A 53 8.69 -8.85 14.55
C VAL A 53 10.11 -9.44 14.63
N LYS A 54 10.27 -10.64 15.17
CA LYS A 54 11.57 -11.31 15.29
C LYS A 54 12.23 -11.50 13.92
N PHE A 55 11.45 -11.91 12.91
CA PHE A 55 11.95 -12.07 11.55
C PHE A 55 12.37 -10.72 10.93
N ALA A 56 11.54 -9.69 11.06
CA ALA A 56 11.77 -8.36 10.50
C ALA A 56 13.02 -7.71 11.08
N HIS A 57 13.15 -7.73 12.40
CA HIS A 57 14.25 -7.10 13.12
C HIS A 57 15.62 -7.68 12.75
N GLY A 58 15.70 -8.95 12.34
CA GLY A 58 16.92 -9.54 11.80
C GLY A 58 17.44 -8.85 10.53
N TYR A 59 16.57 -8.22 9.75
CA TYR A 59 16.91 -7.40 8.60
C TYR A 59 16.96 -5.90 8.89
N GLY A 60 16.77 -5.47 10.14
CA GLY A 60 16.59 -4.06 10.47
C GLY A 60 15.29 -3.47 9.91
N ALA A 61 14.34 -4.31 9.52
CA ALA A 61 13.01 -3.92 9.07
C ALA A 61 12.06 -3.75 10.25
N ARG A 62 11.01 -2.90 10.11
CA ARG A 62 10.09 -2.53 11.19
C ARG A 62 8.70 -3.12 11.00
N ILE A 63 7.99 -3.30 12.11
CA ILE A 63 6.59 -3.76 12.12
C ILE A 63 5.69 -2.70 12.75
N TYR A 64 4.68 -2.27 11.98
CA TYR A 64 3.67 -1.31 12.42
C TYR A 64 2.32 -1.99 12.53
N VAL A 65 1.64 -1.80 13.65
CA VAL A 65 0.32 -2.41 13.86
C VAL A 65 -0.78 -1.36 13.77
N THR A 66 -1.83 -1.68 13.00
CA THR A 66 -2.95 -0.75 12.82
C THR A 66 -3.97 -0.90 13.94
N VAL A 67 -4.17 0.18 14.73
CA VAL A 67 -5.25 0.40 15.68
C VAL A 67 -5.98 1.66 15.22
N ASN A 68 -6.56 1.60 14.02
CA ASN A 68 -6.99 2.77 13.26
C ASN A 68 -8.49 2.77 12.89
N THR A 69 -9.30 2.26 13.80
CA THR A 69 -10.75 2.46 13.83
C THR A 69 -11.14 3.45 14.93
N ILE A 70 -12.32 4.05 14.84
CA ILE A 70 -12.92 4.73 15.99
C ILE A 70 -13.26 3.69 17.05
N LEU A 71 -13.10 4.05 18.34
CA LEU A 71 -13.34 3.21 19.50
C LEU A 71 -14.57 3.69 20.26
N TYR A 72 -15.31 2.76 20.89
CA TYR A 72 -16.36 3.09 21.82
C TYR A 72 -15.82 3.07 23.27
N ASP A 73 -16.53 3.71 24.22
CA ASP A 73 -16.09 3.83 25.61
C ASP A 73 -15.76 2.46 26.24
N GLU A 74 -16.58 1.44 25.97
CA GLU A 74 -16.42 0.07 26.49
C GLU A 74 -15.21 -0.69 25.89
N GLU A 75 -14.69 -0.23 24.76
CA GLU A 75 -13.56 -0.87 24.07
C GLU A 75 -12.19 -0.33 24.53
N LEU A 76 -12.17 0.82 25.22
CA LEU A 76 -10.93 1.49 25.60
C LEU A 76 -10.01 0.65 26.52
N PRO A 77 -10.53 -0.07 27.54
CA PRO A 77 -9.67 -0.90 28.39
C PRO A 77 -9.01 -2.06 27.61
N GLU A 78 -9.73 -2.65 26.65
CA GLU A 78 -9.19 -3.71 25.80
C GLU A 78 -8.15 -3.16 24.82
N ALA A 79 -8.39 -1.99 24.25
CA ALA A 79 -7.44 -1.32 23.37
C ALA A 79 -6.13 -0.97 24.11
N GLU A 80 -6.21 -0.46 25.33
CA GLU A 80 -5.05 -0.16 26.19
C GLU A 80 -4.23 -1.44 26.46
N LYS A 81 -4.89 -2.51 26.90
CA LYS A 81 -4.23 -3.81 27.12
C LYS A 81 -3.54 -4.31 25.85
N LEU A 82 -4.23 -4.26 24.71
CA LEU A 82 -3.67 -4.67 23.43
C LEU A 82 -2.40 -3.88 23.07
N ILE A 83 -2.39 -2.57 23.31
CA ILE A 83 -1.22 -1.72 23.04
C ILE A 83 -0.03 -2.14 23.92
N HIS A 84 -0.26 -2.43 25.21
CA HIS A 84 0.79 -2.94 26.09
C HIS A 84 1.32 -4.30 25.63
N ASP A 85 0.45 -5.20 25.18
CA ASP A 85 0.88 -6.51 24.69
C ASP A 85 1.67 -6.40 23.38
N LEU A 86 1.29 -5.51 22.48
CA LEU A 86 2.05 -5.21 21.24
C LEU A 86 3.44 -4.61 21.53
N TYR A 87 3.53 -3.72 22.53
CA TYR A 87 4.81 -3.16 22.96
C TYR A 87 5.75 -4.23 23.52
N LYS A 88 5.25 -5.14 24.38
CA LYS A 88 6.05 -6.23 24.97
C LYS A 88 6.68 -7.15 23.95
N ILE A 89 6.01 -7.40 22.83
CA ILE A 89 6.53 -8.25 21.75
C ILE A 89 7.43 -7.50 20.75
N GLY A 90 7.69 -6.19 20.97
CA GLY A 90 8.63 -5.40 20.20
C GLY A 90 8.07 -4.77 18.93
N VAL A 91 6.74 -4.51 18.84
CA VAL A 91 6.15 -3.72 17.76
C VAL A 91 6.74 -2.32 17.75
N ASP A 92 7.17 -1.85 16.57
CA ASP A 92 7.90 -0.58 16.44
C ASP A 92 6.99 0.66 16.51
N ALA A 93 5.77 0.59 15.97
CA ALA A 93 4.81 1.69 16.04
C ALA A 93 3.36 1.24 15.89
N LEU A 94 2.45 2.10 16.37
CA LEU A 94 1.01 1.99 16.13
C LEU A 94 0.57 3.00 15.07
N ILE A 95 -0.28 2.57 14.13
CA ILE A 95 -0.96 3.48 13.19
C ILE A 95 -2.36 3.72 13.75
N VAL A 96 -2.65 4.95 14.20
CA VAL A 96 -3.86 5.28 14.95
C VAL A 96 -4.75 6.30 14.25
N GLN A 97 -6.05 6.23 14.51
CA GLN A 97 -7.04 7.22 14.08
C GLN A 97 -7.72 7.90 15.26
N ASP A 98 -8.16 7.10 16.25
CA ASP A 98 -8.93 7.60 17.39
C ASP A 98 -8.04 8.38 18.35
N THR A 99 -8.43 9.61 18.64
CA THR A 99 -7.68 10.51 19.53
C THR A 99 -7.70 10.08 20.99
N SER A 100 -8.64 9.21 21.39
CA SER A 100 -8.67 8.66 22.75
C SER A 100 -7.40 7.90 23.12
N ILE A 101 -6.69 7.35 22.13
CA ILE A 101 -5.43 6.62 22.37
C ILE A 101 -4.41 7.52 23.07
N PHE A 102 -4.36 8.82 22.75
CA PHE A 102 -3.46 9.77 23.43
C PHE A 102 -3.84 10.06 24.88
N LYS A 103 -5.00 9.59 25.34
CA LYS A 103 -5.49 9.72 26.73
C LYS A 103 -5.43 8.41 27.53
N LEU A 104 -4.93 7.33 26.92
CA LEU A 104 -4.68 6.04 27.57
C LEU A 104 -3.33 6.06 28.31
N ASP A 105 -3.13 5.10 29.20
CA ASP A 105 -1.81 4.83 29.79
C ASP A 105 -0.98 4.03 28.79
N LEU A 106 -0.13 4.72 28.03
CA LEU A 106 0.63 4.12 26.94
C LEU A 106 2.04 3.74 27.37
N PRO A 107 2.54 2.56 26.93
CA PRO A 107 3.97 2.28 26.97
C PRO A 107 4.71 3.21 25.98
N PRO A 108 6.04 3.33 26.07
CA PRO A 108 6.81 4.18 25.17
C PRO A 108 6.89 3.58 23.74
N ILE A 109 5.77 3.54 23.06
CA ILE A 109 5.62 3.05 21.67
C ILE A 109 5.38 4.23 20.72
N ALA A 110 6.01 4.22 19.55
CA ALA A 110 5.80 5.26 18.55
C ALA A 110 4.36 5.27 18.02
N ILE A 111 3.85 6.47 17.75
CA ILE A 111 2.52 6.66 17.16
C ILE A 111 2.65 7.32 15.79
N HIS A 112 2.04 6.70 14.78
CA HIS A 112 1.87 7.23 13.44
C HIS A 112 0.41 7.66 13.26
N SER A 113 0.20 8.92 12.88
CA SER A 113 -1.15 9.40 12.55
C SER A 113 -1.64 8.75 11.26
N SER A 114 -2.73 7.99 11.35
CA SER A 114 -3.32 7.29 10.20
C SER A 114 -3.86 8.27 9.15
N THR A 115 -3.87 7.86 7.88
CA THR A 115 -4.63 8.58 6.83
C THR A 115 -6.11 8.72 7.18
N GLN A 116 -6.65 7.86 8.04
CA GLN A 116 -8.04 7.93 8.53
C GLN A 116 -8.28 9.18 9.41
N ALA A 117 -7.23 9.83 9.92
CA ALA A 117 -7.32 11.13 10.60
C ALA A 117 -7.43 12.31 9.61
N GLU A 118 -7.49 12.04 8.30
CA GLU A 118 -7.63 13.02 7.21
C GLU A 118 -6.51 14.08 7.22
N ASN A 119 -5.26 13.63 7.05
CA ASN A 119 -4.05 14.48 7.07
C ASN A 119 -3.86 15.20 5.72
N SER A 120 -4.76 16.12 5.39
CA SER A 120 -4.82 16.83 4.10
C SER A 120 -4.33 18.28 4.16
N THR A 121 -4.07 18.82 5.37
CA THR A 121 -3.64 20.20 5.56
C THR A 121 -2.35 20.30 6.38
N LEU A 122 -1.61 21.38 6.17
CA LEU A 122 -0.39 21.68 6.92
C LEU A 122 -0.66 21.80 8.43
N GLU A 123 -1.76 22.45 8.80
CA GLU A 123 -2.14 22.68 10.20
C GLU A 123 -2.36 21.38 10.95
N LYS A 124 -3.03 20.38 10.31
CA LYS A 124 -3.20 19.05 10.89
C LYS A 124 -1.88 18.31 11.05
N VAL A 125 -1.01 18.37 10.05
CA VAL A 125 0.30 17.72 10.13
C VAL A 125 1.14 18.33 11.25
N LYS A 126 1.17 19.66 11.37
CA LYS A 126 1.85 20.37 12.48
C LYS A 126 1.27 20.02 13.84
N PHE A 127 -0.04 19.86 13.92
CA PHE A 127 -0.68 19.43 15.16
C PHE A 127 -0.18 18.04 15.60
N TRP A 128 -0.19 17.05 14.69
CA TRP A 128 0.31 15.70 15.00
C TRP A 128 1.79 15.70 15.38
N GLU A 129 2.61 16.51 14.70
CA GLU A 129 4.01 16.73 15.06
C GLU A 129 4.13 17.28 16.49
N SER A 130 3.35 18.29 16.84
CA SER A 130 3.44 18.97 18.14
C SER A 130 3.09 18.06 19.32
N ILE A 131 2.20 17.07 19.14
CA ILE A 131 1.84 16.11 20.17
C ILE A 131 2.69 14.84 20.16
N GLY A 132 3.77 14.79 19.34
CA GLY A 132 4.77 13.74 19.36
C GLY A 132 4.46 12.54 18.47
N CYS A 133 3.63 12.65 17.44
CA CYS A 133 3.57 11.62 16.40
C CYS A 133 4.92 11.54 15.68
N GLU A 134 5.49 10.32 15.58
CA GLU A 134 6.75 10.09 14.86
C GLU A 134 6.57 10.23 13.35
N GLN A 135 5.41 9.85 12.84
CA GLN A 135 5.12 9.84 11.39
C GLN A 135 3.66 10.21 11.13
N VAL A 136 3.43 10.89 9.99
CA VAL A 136 2.08 11.27 9.55
C VAL A 136 1.80 10.69 8.17
N VAL A 137 0.74 9.89 8.07
CA VAL A 137 0.27 9.32 6.81
C VAL A 137 -0.59 10.34 6.08
N LEU A 138 -0.06 10.92 5.02
CA LEU A 138 -0.72 11.97 4.25
C LEU A 138 -1.99 11.46 3.54
N ALA A 139 -2.93 12.37 3.32
CA ALA A 139 -4.10 12.12 2.48
C ALA A 139 -3.68 11.85 1.03
N ARG A 140 -4.35 10.90 0.38
CA ARG A 140 -4.04 10.48 -1.02
C ARG A 140 -4.33 11.56 -2.06
N GLU A 141 -5.13 12.54 -1.69
CA GLU A 141 -5.61 13.63 -2.55
C GLU A 141 -4.60 14.77 -2.72
N LEU A 142 -3.47 14.75 -2.01
CA LEU A 142 -2.44 15.79 -2.09
C LEU A 142 -1.67 15.72 -3.40
N SER A 143 -1.34 16.87 -3.95
CA SER A 143 -0.36 17.00 -5.04
C SER A 143 1.07 17.02 -4.50
N ILE A 144 2.04 16.78 -5.39
CA ILE A 144 3.47 16.85 -5.05
C ILE A 144 3.83 18.22 -4.46
N ASP A 145 3.30 19.32 -5.02
CA ASP A 145 3.53 20.66 -4.49
C ASP A 145 2.96 20.86 -3.09
N GLN A 146 1.80 20.28 -2.79
CA GLN A 146 1.21 20.33 -1.45
C GLN A 146 2.05 19.53 -0.45
N ILE A 147 2.53 18.33 -0.84
CA ILE A 147 3.44 17.52 -0.02
C ILE A 147 4.74 18.30 0.26
N LYS A 148 5.32 18.92 -0.76
CA LYS A 148 6.53 19.74 -0.62
C LYS A 148 6.32 20.91 0.33
N ASN A 149 5.18 21.61 0.23
CA ASN A 149 4.84 22.70 1.15
C ASN A 149 4.72 22.20 2.60
N ILE A 150 4.11 21.04 2.83
CA ILE A 150 4.02 20.43 4.16
C ILE A 150 5.44 20.12 4.67
N HIS A 151 6.27 19.44 3.89
CA HIS A 151 7.63 19.08 4.27
C HIS A 151 8.50 20.29 4.63
N GLN A 152 8.38 21.39 3.89
CA GLN A 152 9.15 22.61 4.15
C GLN A 152 8.75 23.31 5.47
N ASN A 153 7.62 22.97 6.04
CA ASN A 153 7.06 23.61 7.23
C ASN A 153 6.88 22.67 8.43
N THR A 154 7.36 21.43 8.35
CA THR A 154 7.35 20.44 9.44
C THR A 154 8.63 19.63 9.43
N SER A 155 9.02 19.05 10.56
CA SER A 155 10.12 18.09 10.70
C SER A 155 9.62 16.64 10.82
N VAL A 156 8.31 16.44 10.99
CA VAL A 156 7.73 15.10 11.15
C VAL A 156 7.93 14.26 9.89
N ARG A 157 8.17 12.97 10.08
CA ARG A 157 8.33 12.02 8.97
C ARG A 157 7.02 11.88 8.18
N LEU A 158 7.09 12.10 6.87
CA LEU A 158 5.92 12.03 5.99
C LEU A 158 5.84 10.66 5.30
N GLU A 159 4.68 10.01 5.44
CA GLU A 159 4.31 8.78 4.74
C GLU A 159 3.27 9.08 3.67
N ALA A 160 3.46 8.54 2.47
CA ALA A 160 2.48 8.67 1.39
C ALA A 160 2.18 7.32 0.73
N PHE A 161 0.91 7.09 0.37
CA PHE A 161 0.58 5.94 -0.47
C PHE A 161 1.17 6.10 -1.86
N VAL A 162 1.60 4.97 -2.45
CA VAL A 162 2.19 4.94 -3.80
C VAL A 162 1.52 3.94 -4.73
N HIS A 163 0.80 2.95 -4.21
CA HIS A 163 0.17 1.91 -5.03
C HIS A 163 -1.11 1.37 -4.41
N GLY A 164 -2.01 0.90 -5.27
CA GLY A 164 -3.15 0.07 -4.91
C GLY A 164 -4.49 0.79 -4.89
N ALA A 165 -5.47 0.22 -4.21
CA ALA A 165 -6.85 0.68 -4.26
C ALA A 165 -7.04 2.08 -3.66
N LEU A 166 -7.74 2.95 -4.41
CA LEU A 166 -8.14 4.28 -3.95
C LEU A 166 -9.54 4.25 -3.31
N CYS A 167 -9.72 5.05 -2.28
CA CYS A 167 -11.02 5.44 -1.77
C CYS A 167 -11.48 6.70 -2.50
N VAL A 168 -12.76 6.78 -2.88
CA VAL A 168 -13.31 7.96 -3.56
C VAL A 168 -13.61 9.10 -2.60
N SER A 169 -13.95 8.79 -1.35
CA SER A 169 -14.11 9.75 -0.28
C SER A 169 -12.79 10.06 0.41
N TYR A 170 -12.64 11.25 0.95
CA TYR A 170 -11.57 11.53 1.90
C TYR A 170 -11.58 10.49 3.01
N SER A 171 -10.39 10.02 3.40
CA SER A 171 -10.24 9.00 4.43
C SER A 171 -10.81 9.50 5.77
N GLY A 172 -11.49 8.62 6.53
CA GLY A 172 -12.17 8.99 7.78
C GLY A 172 -13.49 9.75 7.60
N LYS A 173 -13.87 10.14 6.36
CA LYS A 173 -15.08 10.92 6.07
C LYS A 173 -16.02 10.20 5.11
N CYS A 174 -16.22 8.90 5.31
CA CYS A 174 -17.14 8.07 4.53
C CYS A 174 -18.13 7.35 5.44
N TYR A 175 -19.38 7.78 5.43
CA TYR A 175 -20.47 7.30 6.27
C TYR A 175 -21.54 6.53 5.46
N VAL A 176 -21.37 6.44 4.13
CA VAL A 176 -22.38 5.84 3.23
C VAL A 176 -22.65 4.37 3.56
N SER A 177 -21.63 3.60 3.93
CA SER A 177 -21.81 2.20 4.34
C SER A 177 -22.63 2.11 5.62
N GLN A 178 -22.33 2.92 6.62
CA GLN A 178 -23.09 2.99 7.87
C GLN A 178 -24.56 3.36 7.60
N ALA A 179 -24.79 4.43 6.82
CA ALA A 179 -26.13 4.93 6.54
C ALA A 179 -27.00 3.95 5.75
N LEU A 180 -26.42 3.16 4.84
CA LEU A 180 -27.16 2.28 3.95
C LEU A 180 -27.20 0.81 4.40
N THR A 181 -26.25 0.36 5.21
CA THR A 181 -26.11 -1.06 5.54
C THR A 181 -25.84 -1.34 7.02
N GLY A 182 -25.70 -0.32 7.86
CA GLY A 182 -25.31 -0.46 9.27
C GLY A 182 -23.82 -0.84 9.48
N ARG A 183 -23.02 -0.93 8.42
CA ARG A 183 -21.59 -1.31 8.47
C ARG A 183 -20.72 -0.08 8.37
N SER A 184 -19.96 0.26 9.41
CA SER A 184 -19.13 1.45 9.39
C SER A 184 -17.78 1.24 8.69
N ALA A 185 -17.47 2.13 7.73
CA ALA A 185 -16.15 2.20 7.11
C ALA A 185 -15.07 2.67 8.11
N ASN A 186 -15.43 3.52 9.08
CA ASN A 186 -14.55 4.01 10.14
C ASN A 186 -14.28 2.95 11.23
N ARG A 187 -15.07 1.86 11.21
CA ARG A 187 -14.87 0.68 12.06
C ARG A 187 -14.35 -0.54 11.29
N GLY A 188 -13.88 -0.32 10.06
CA GLY A 188 -13.25 -1.37 9.25
C GLY A 188 -14.19 -2.19 8.39
N GLU A 189 -15.50 -1.93 8.39
CA GLU A 189 -16.54 -2.75 7.76
C GLU A 189 -17.12 -2.13 6.47
N CYS A 190 -16.29 -1.49 5.66
CA CYS A 190 -16.72 -0.83 4.42
C CYS A 190 -17.46 -1.80 3.47
N ALA A 191 -18.71 -1.49 3.12
CA ALA A 191 -19.53 -2.26 2.18
C ALA A 191 -19.21 -1.97 0.70
N GLN A 192 -18.23 -1.10 0.41
CA GLN A 192 -17.80 -0.73 -0.95
C GLN A 192 -18.93 -0.19 -1.85
N ILE A 193 -19.86 0.57 -1.31
CA ILE A 193 -20.98 1.19 -2.04
C ILE A 193 -20.49 1.97 -3.28
N CYS A 194 -19.34 2.62 -3.19
CA CYS A 194 -18.73 3.34 -4.31
C CYS A 194 -18.33 2.46 -5.51
N ARG A 195 -18.39 1.12 -5.37
CA ARG A 195 -18.09 0.16 -6.45
C ARG A 195 -19.33 -0.37 -7.16
N LEU A 196 -20.51 0.04 -6.73
CA LEU A 196 -21.78 -0.38 -7.34
C LEU A 196 -22.01 0.28 -8.70
N LEU A 197 -22.83 -0.36 -9.52
CA LEU A 197 -23.32 0.19 -10.78
C LEU A 197 -24.49 1.11 -10.49
N PHE A 198 -24.35 2.41 -10.74
CA PHE A 198 -25.40 3.39 -10.52
C PHE A 198 -25.94 3.92 -11.86
N ASP A 199 -27.24 4.12 -11.91
CA ASP A 199 -27.87 4.98 -12.91
C ASP A 199 -27.73 6.44 -12.44
N LEU A 200 -27.06 7.27 -13.23
CA LEU A 200 -26.96 8.70 -12.97
C LEU A 200 -28.16 9.39 -13.58
N GLN A 201 -28.97 10.06 -12.78
CA GLN A 201 -30.16 10.77 -13.25
C GLN A 201 -30.09 12.26 -12.90
N ASP A 202 -30.72 13.07 -13.73
CA ASP A 202 -30.93 14.50 -13.47
C ASP A 202 -32.19 14.74 -12.59
N ARG A 203 -32.51 16.01 -12.36
CA ARG A 203 -33.66 16.44 -11.57
C ARG A 203 -35.00 15.94 -12.12
N GLU A 204 -35.12 15.83 -13.44
CA GLU A 204 -36.32 15.36 -14.14
C GLU A 204 -36.40 13.83 -14.24
N GLY A 205 -35.39 13.11 -13.77
CA GLY A 205 -35.32 11.64 -13.83
C GLY A 205 -34.76 11.11 -15.15
N HIS A 206 -34.21 11.97 -16.03
CA HIS A 206 -33.57 11.51 -17.26
C HIS A 206 -32.24 10.83 -16.93
N SER A 207 -32.06 9.59 -17.43
CA SER A 207 -30.84 8.84 -17.23
C SER A 207 -29.69 9.40 -18.08
N LEU A 208 -28.58 9.72 -17.42
CA LEU A 208 -27.28 10.06 -18.03
C LEU A 208 -26.39 8.82 -18.20
N GLY A 209 -26.95 7.62 -17.92
CA GLY A 209 -26.33 6.32 -18.14
C GLY A 209 -25.95 5.59 -16.86
N LYS A 210 -25.90 4.25 -16.99
CA LYS A 210 -25.53 3.32 -15.92
C LYS A 210 -24.04 3.03 -15.99
N LYS A 211 -23.30 3.42 -14.94
CA LYS A 211 -21.83 3.22 -14.83
C LYS A 211 -21.40 3.07 -13.38
N HIS A 212 -20.16 2.62 -13.17
CA HIS A 212 -19.51 2.62 -11.86
C HIS A 212 -18.94 4.03 -11.57
N TRP A 213 -19.82 5.03 -11.44
CA TRP A 213 -19.50 6.46 -11.40
C TRP A 213 -18.53 6.87 -10.29
N LEU A 214 -18.54 6.16 -9.16
CA LEU A 214 -17.69 6.41 -8.00
C LEU A 214 -16.49 5.45 -7.91
N SER A 215 -16.35 4.50 -8.86
CA SER A 215 -15.30 3.49 -8.84
C SER A 215 -14.00 4.03 -9.40
N LEU A 216 -13.04 4.37 -8.55
CA LEU A 216 -11.72 4.82 -8.97
C LEU A 216 -10.88 3.68 -9.56
N LYS A 217 -9.97 4.03 -10.48
CA LYS A 217 -8.82 3.21 -10.87
C LYS A 217 -7.89 3.00 -9.68
N ASP A 218 -6.95 2.07 -9.81
CA ASP A 218 -5.94 1.85 -8.77
C ASP A 218 -4.79 2.87 -8.90
N PHE A 219 -4.24 3.27 -7.77
CA PHE A 219 -3.14 4.22 -7.71
C PHE A 219 -1.84 3.57 -8.17
N ASN A 220 -1.07 4.28 -8.96
CA ASN A 220 0.28 3.93 -9.33
C ASN A 220 1.12 5.20 -9.45
N ALA A 221 2.01 5.41 -8.47
CA ALA A 221 2.93 6.54 -8.40
C ALA A 221 4.37 6.14 -8.74
N SER A 222 4.58 4.99 -9.40
CA SER A 222 5.93 4.46 -9.64
C SER A 222 6.83 5.39 -10.45
N ASP A 223 6.26 6.18 -11.34
CA ASP A 223 7.00 7.13 -12.17
C ASP A 223 7.32 8.43 -11.41
N TYR A 224 6.75 8.63 -10.22
CA TYR A 224 6.89 9.82 -9.39
C TYR A 224 7.72 9.58 -8.12
N VAL A 225 8.30 8.39 -7.93
CA VAL A 225 9.06 8.03 -6.71
C VAL A 225 10.17 9.04 -6.42
N GLY A 226 10.96 9.41 -7.43
CA GLY A 226 12.04 10.40 -7.26
C GLY A 226 11.52 11.77 -6.86
N GLU A 227 10.47 12.28 -7.52
CA GLU A 227 9.86 13.57 -7.21
C GLU A 227 9.23 13.57 -5.81
N MET A 228 8.64 12.46 -5.38
CA MET A 228 8.09 12.31 -4.03
C MET A 228 9.18 12.31 -2.95
N ILE A 229 10.35 11.69 -3.21
CA ILE A 229 11.54 11.79 -2.32
C ILE A 229 11.95 13.26 -2.18
N ASP A 230 12.08 13.97 -3.30
CA ASP A 230 12.48 15.38 -3.36
C ASP A 230 11.43 16.30 -2.70
N ALA A 231 10.15 15.93 -2.75
CA ALA A 231 9.05 16.61 -2.06
C ALA A 231 9.00 16.33 -0.54
N GLY A 232 9.82 15.41 -0.02
CA GLY A 232 9.90 15.15 1.41
C GLY A 232 9.23 13.88 1.91
N VAL A 233 8.73 13.02 1.02
CA VAL A 233 8.23 11.69 1.43
C VAL A 233 9.40 10.82 1.87
N ARG A 234 9.25 10.17 3.03
CA ARG A 234 10.27 9.29 3.62
C ARG A 234 9.78 7.86 3.80
N SER A 235 8.47 7.62 3.77
CA SER A 235 7.85 6.29 3.82
C SER A 235 6.86 6.14 2.65
N PHE A 236 7.10 5.11 1.84
CA PHE A 236 6.38 4.79 0.59
C PHE A 236 5.44 3.61 0.84
N LYS A 237 4.16 3.90 1.04
CA LYS A 237 3.17 2.89 1.47
C LYS A 237 2.43 2.25 0.31
N ILE A 238 2.48 0.92 0.26
CA ILE A 238 1.67 0.12 -0.66
C ILE A 238 0.32 -0.20 0.01
N GLU A 239 -0.81 0.09 -0.65
CA GLU A 239 -2.14 -0.37 -0.23
C GLU A 239 -2.37 -1.80 -0.72
N GLY A 240 -2.88 -2.67 0.15
CA GLY A 240 -3.15 -4.05 -0.26
C GLY A 240 -3.31 -5.06 0.86
N ARG A 241 -3.68 -4.67 2.08
CA ARG A 241 -3.76 -5.56 3.25
C ARG A 241 -4.70 -6.77 3.08
N LEU A 242 -5.71 -6.67 2.21
CA LEU A 242 -6.61 -7.80 1.86
C LEU A 242 -6.22 -8.50 0.55
N LYS A 243 -5.07 -8.16 -0.03
CA LYS A 243 -4.57 -8.80 -1.24
C LYS A 243 -3.88 -10.14 -0.91
N ASP A 244 -3.79 -10.98 -1.94
CA ASP A 244 -3.05 -12.23 -1.84
C ASP A 244 -1.53 -12.02 -1.77
N ILE A 245 -0.82 -13.07 -1.40
CA ILE A 245 0.63 -13.05 -1.21
C ILE A 245 1.36 -12.78 -2.54
N THR A 246 0.82 -13.22 -3.68
CA THR A 246 1.44 -13.02 -5.01
C THR A 246 1.41 -11.56 -5.42
N TYR A 247 0.32 -10.84 -5.09
CA TYR A 247 0.25 -9.39 -5.24
C TYR A 247 1.34 -8.69 -4.42
N VAL A 248 1.51 -9.07 -3.15
CA VAL A 248 2.48 -8.42 -2.25
C VAL A 248 3.90 -8.67 -2.76
N LYS A 249 4.26 -9.91 -3.09
CA LYS A 249 5.56 -10.27 -3.68
C LYS A 249 5.90 -9.41 -4.89
N ASN A 250 4.98 -9.34 -5.86
CA ASN A 250 5.18 -8.61 -7.11
C ASN A 250 5.31 -7.09 -6.89
N ILE A 251 4.38 -6.50 -6.15
CA ILE A 251 4.32 -5.04 -6.00
C ILE A 251 5.46 -4.52 -5.11
N VAL A 252 5.82 -5.25 -4.04
CA VAL A 252 6.96 -4.88 -3.19
C VAL A 252 8.27 -4.93 -3.98
N ALA A 253 8.53 -6.02 -4.71
CA ALA A 253 9.71 -6.13 -5.57
C ALA A 253 9.76 -5.01 -6.63
N TYR A 254 8.62 -4.67 -7.22
CA TYR A 254 8.52 -3.59 -8.19
C TYR A 254 8.91 -2.23 -7.59
N TYR A 255 8.32 -1.85 -6.44
CA TYR A 255 8.65 -0.58 -5.79
C TYR A 255 10.03 -0.56 -5.17
N ARG A 256 10.56 -1.70 -4.70
CA ARG A 256 11.97 -1.79 -4.27
C ARG A 256 12.89 -1.39 -5.40
N GLY A 257 12.71 -1.94 -6.60
CA GLY A 257 13.50 -1.56 -7.77
C GLY A 257 13.36 -0.08 -8.14
N LYS A 258 12.16 0.50 -8.06
CA LYS A 258 11.92 1.92 -8.35
C LYS A 258 12.59 2.86 -7.34
N ILE A 259 12.55 2.51 -6.05
CA ILE A 259 13.22 3.29 -4.99
C ILE A 259 14.73 3.16 -5.15
N ASP A 260 15.27 1.97 -5.34
CA ASP A 260 16.72 1.76 -5.51
C ASP A 260 17.26 2.54 -6.72
N GLU A 261 16.50 2.56 -7.82
CA GLU A 261 16.86 3.37 -8.99
C GLU A 261 16.85 4.88 -8.68
N ALA A 262 15.82 5.35 -7.98
CA ALA A 262 15.73 6.76 -7.57
C ALA A 262 16.87 7.18 -6.62
N LEU A 263 17.33 6.28 -5.75
CA LEU A 263 18.41 6.54 -4.79
C LEU A 263 19.80 6.66 -5.46
N LYS A 264 20.03 6.02 -6.61
CA LYS A 264 21.34 6.13 -7.31
C LYS A 264 21.77 7.57 -7.60
N SER A 265 20.82 8.46 -7.87
CA SER A 265 21.06 9.88 -8.11
C SER A 265 20.90 10.77 -6.86
N ARG A 266 20.70 10.16 -5.68
CA ARG A 266 20.39 10.86 -4.42
C ARG A 266 21.22 10.30 -3.25
N PRO A 267 22.56 10.52 -3.23
CA PRO A 267 23.47 9.87 -2.27
C PRO A 267 23.24 10.28 -0.81
N GLN A 268 22.47 11.34 -0.55
CA GLN A 268 22.06 11.77 0.79
C GLN A 268 20.97 10.86 1.40
N PHE A 269 20.39 9.99 0.61
CA PHE A 269 19.36 9.04 1.06
C PHE A 269 19.84 7.61 0.93
N LYS A 270 19.41 6.76 1.86
CA LYS A 270 19.64 5.31 1.82
C LYS A 270 18.38 4.53 2.16
N LYS A 271 18.33 3.27 1.80
CA LYS A 271 17.25 2.37 2.25
C LYS A 271 17.35 2.14 3.76
N GLN A 272 16.19 1.96 4.41
CA GLN A 272 16.12 1.86 5.87
C GLN A 272 16.62 0.51 6.39
N SER A 273 16.32 -0.59 5.72
CA SER A 273 16.63 -1.94 6.18
C SER A 273 17.76 -2.59 5.37
N PHE A 274 18.33 -3.69 5.87
CA PHE A 274 19.53 -4.31 5.36
C PHE A 274 19.27 -5.44 4.36
N GLY A 275 20.30 -5.82 3.62
CA GLY A 275 20.30 -6.92 2.67
C GLY A 275 19.82 -6.55 1.27
N GLU A 276 20.29 -7.32 0.29
CA GLU A 276 19.95 -7.19 -1.11
C GLU A 276 19.01 -8.31 -1.55
N CYS A 277 18.08 -7.97 -2.43
CA CYS A 277 17.07 -8.90 -2.92
C CYS A 277 17.42 -9.38 -4.33
N THR A 278 17.30 -10.70 -4.54
CA THR A 278 17.35 -11.31 -5.87
C THR A 278 16.02 -11.99 -6.15
N TYR A 279 15.53 -11.89 -7.38
CA TYR A 279 14.20 -12.39 -7.78
C TYR A 279 14.32 -13.42 -8.89
N THR A 280 13.45 -14.44 -8.88
CA THR A 280 13.31 -15.42 -9.97
C THR A 280 12.34 -14.96 -11.06
N PHE A 281 11.81 -13.74 -10.96
CA PHE A 281 10.83 -13.15 -11.86
C PHE A 281 11.14 -11.68 -12.13
N THR A 282 10.53 -11.11 -13.18
CA THR A 282 10.57 -9.67 -13.45
C THR A 282 9.31 -9.02 -12.89
N PRO A 283 9.42 -8.12 -11.89
CA PRO A 283 8.26 -7.46 -11.30
C PRO A 283 7.47 -6.63 -12.32
N ASN A 284 6.14 -6.80 -12.36
CA ASN A 284 5.26 -6.06 -13.26
C ASN A 284 3.90 -5.83 -12.59
N PRO A 285 3.53 -4.58 -12.27
CA PRO A 285 2.28 -4.27 -11.57
C PRO A 285 1.03 -4.59 -12.40
N TYR A 286 1.12 -4.63 -13.72
CA TYR A 286 0.00 -5.00 -14.58
C TYR A 286 -0.40 -6.48 -14.46
N LYS A 287 0.51 -7.36 -14.04
CA LYS A 287 0.24 -8.79 -13.82
C LYS A 287 -0.46 -9.08 -12.49
N SER A 288 -0.62 -8.07 -11.64
CA SER A 288 -1.41 -8.15 -10.41
C SER A 288 -2.76 -7.47 -10.60
N PHE A 289 -3.66 -7.68 -9.62
CA PHE A 289 -4.99 -7.06 -9.63
C PHE A 289 -4.90 -5.54 -9.83
N ASN A 290 -5.52 -5.03 -10.91
CA ASN A 290 -5.70 -3.61 -11.14
C ASN A 290 -6.96 -3.32 -11.96
N ARG A 291 -7.56 -2.13 -11.75
CA ARG A 291 -8.71 -1.59 -12.50
C ARG A 291 -8.28 -0.60 -13.59
N GLY A 292 -7.03 -0.74 -14.07
CA GLY A 292 -6.30 0.32 -14.74
C GLY A 292 -5.69 1.28 -13.70
N PHE A 293 -4.61 1.99 -14.11
CA PHE A 293 -3.84 2.84 -13.20
C PHE A 293 -4.12 4.32 -13.38
N THR A 294 -3.88 5.09 -12.33
CA THR A 294 -3.92 6.54 -12.28
C THR A 294 -2.87 7.07 -11.32
N SER A 295 -2.27 8.22 -11.62
CA SER A 295 -1.47 9.01 -10.67
C SER A 295 -2.33 9.88 -9.74
N PHE A 296 -3.65 9.74 -9.83
CA PHE A 296 -4.67 10.42 -9.04
C PHE A 296 -4.53 11.95 -9.12
N PHE A 297 -4.11 12.61 -8.03
CA PHE A 297 -3.96 14.07 -7.99
C PHE A 297 -2.51 14.53 -7.83
N LEU A 298 -1.52 13.65 -7.97
CA LEU A 298 -0.11 14.02 -7.78
C LEU A 298 0.30 15.25 -8.62
N ASN A 299 -0.13 15.29 -9.89
CA ASN A 299 0.10 16.42 -10.80
C ASN A 299 -1.19 17.21 -11.07
N GLY A 300 -2.00 17.41 -10.03
CA GLY A 300 -3.26 18.13 -10.13
C GLY A 300 -4.43 17.29 -10.63
N ARG A 301 -5.52 17.95 -10.99
CA ARG A 301 -6.80 17.31 -11.35
C ARG A 301 -6.75 16.68 -12.74
N GLN A 302 -7.19 15.42 -12.85
CA GLN A 302 -7.22 14.63 -14.07
C GLN A 302 -8.65 14.12 -14.37
N ASN A 303 -8.97 13.91 -15.66
CA ASN A 303 -10.30 13.45 -16.10
C ASN A 303 -10.51 11.94 -15.97
N TYR A 304 -9.43 11.15 -15.96
CA TYR A 304 -9.48 9.69 -16.15
C TYR A 304 -9.17 8.89 -14.90
N ILE A 305 -9.49 9.43 -13.73
CA ILE A 305 -9.18 8.80 -12.44
C ILE A 305 -10.15 7.69 -12.04
N PHE A 306 -11.30 7.55 -12.70
CA PHE A 306 -12.30 6.53 -12.38
C PHE A 306 -12.43 5.45 -13.45
N GLN A 307 -12.95 4.27 -13.06
CA GLN A 307 -13.18 3.13 -13.93
C GLN A 307 -14.70 2.90 -14.08
N PRO A 308 -15.32 3.43 -15.16
CA PRO A 308 -16.78 3.40 -15.31
C PRO A 308 -17.34 2.02 -15.69
N ILE A 309 -16.51 1.13 -16.24
CA ILE A 309 -16.95 -0.12 -16.88
C ILE A 309 -17.14 -1.22 -15.84
N SER A 310 -16.16 -1.43 -14.94
CA SER A 310 -16.17 -2.53 -14.00
C SER A 310 -15.30 -2.26 -12.76
N PRO A 311 -15.70 -2.72 -11.56
CA PRO A 311 -14.85 -2.72 -10.38
C PRO A 311 -13.90 -3.93 -10.33
N LYS A 312 -13.99 -4.86 -11.31
CA LYS A 312 -13.13 -6.05 -11.42
C LYS A 312 -11.78 -5.69 -12.02
N SER A 313 -10.81 -6.62 -11.91
CA SER A 313 -9.49 -6.47 -12.52
C SER A 313 -9.56 -6.52 -14.04
N PHE A 314 -8.86 -5.58 -14.67
CA PHE A 314 -8.52 -5.66 -16.10
C PHE A 314 -7.21 -6.42 -16.31
N GLY A 315 -6.20 -6.17 -15.49
CA GLY A 315 -4.88 -6.77 -15.62
C GLY A 315 -4.03 -6.13 -16.73
N GLU A 316 -3.21 -6.93 -17.39
CA GLU A 316 -2.23 -6.54 -18.39
C GLU A 316 -2.87 -6.40 -19.79
N PRO A 317 -2.73 -5.28 -20.50
CA PRO A 317 -3.16 -5.18 -21.90
C PRO A 317 -2.25 -6.05 -22.77
N ILE A 318 -2.80 -7.05 -23.46
CA ILE A 318 -1.99 -8.01 -24.21
C ILE A 318 -2.14 -7.91 -25.73
N GLY A 319 -3.15 -7.24 -26.24
CA GLY A 319 -3.31 -7.09 -27.68
C GLY A 319 -4.77 -6.98 -28.14
N THR A 320 -5.02 -7.38 -29.38
CA THR A 320 -6.34 -7.31 -30.01
C THR A 320 -6.68 -8.62 -30.69
N VAL A 321 -7.97 -8.91 -30.82
CA VAL A 321 -8.46 -10.08 -31.55
C VAL A 321 -8.23 -9.87 -33.08
N SER A 322 -7.60 -10.85 -33.74
CA SER A 322 -7.36 -10.84 -35.20
C SER A 322 -8.30 -11.77 -35.98
N LYS A 323 -8.75 -12.87 -35.35
CA LYS A 323 -9.70 -13.85 -35.91
C LYS A 323 -10.45 -14.55 -34.79
N VAL A 324 -11.70 -14.94 -35.06
CA VAL A 324 -12.50 -15.82 -34.18
C VAL A 324 -13.08 -16.96 -35.02
N ASP A 325 -12.99 -18.19 -34.54
CA ASP A 325 -13.54 -19.36 -35.18
C ASP A 325 -14.03 -20.34 -34.08
N GLY A 326 -15.33 -20.33 -33.83
CA GLY A 326 -15.95 -21.09 -32.77
C GLY A 326 -15.36 -20.76 -31.40
N LYS A 327 -14.64 -21.72 -30.81
CA LYS A 327 -13.97 -21.58 -29.49
C LYS A 327 -12.52 -21.08 -29.60
N LYS A 328 -12.00 -20.94 -30.82
CA LYS A 328 -10.61 -20.48 -31.07
C LYS A 328 -10.59 -18.99 -31.35
N ILE A 329 -9.68 -18.30 -30.65
CA ILE A 329 -9.49 -16.85 -30.72
C ILE A 329 -8.01 -16.60 -31.04
N TRP A 330 -7.75 -15.90 -32.14
CA TRP A 330 -6.41 -15.45 -32.54
C TRP A 330 -6.16 -14.04 -32.02
N LEU A 331 -5.06 -13.85 -31.34
CA LEU A 331 -4.67 -12.55 -30.80
C LEU A 331 -3.48 -11.97 -31.58
N LYS A 332 -3.55 -10.70 -31.90
CA LYS A 332 -2.39 -9.93 -32.34
C LYS A 332 -1.66 -9.44 -31.10
N THR A 333 -0.63 -10.18 -30.70
CA THR A 333 0.10 -9.96 -29.45
C THR A 333 1.58 -10.32 -29.59
N SER A 334 2.43 -9.70 -28.77
CA SER A 334 3.84 -10.11 -28.56
C SER A 334 4.02 -10.86 -27.22
N HIS A 335 2.96 -11.01 -26.45
CA HIS A 335 3.02 -11.70 -25.15
C HIS A 335 2.94 -13.22 -25.34
N ILE A 336 3.69 -13.96 -24.51
CA ILE A 336 3.56 -15.41 -24.41
C ILE A 336 2.24 -15.71 -23.68
N LEU A 337 1.41 -16.56 -24.28
CA LEU A 337 0.14 -17.02 -23.74
C LEU A 337 0.27 -18.42 -23.18
N ASN A 338 -0.36 -18.70 -22.04
CA ASN A 338 -0.25 -19.99 -21.36
C ASN A 338 -1.61 -20.64 -21.15
N ASN A 339 -1.63 -21.96 -21.07
CA ASN A 339 -2.81 -22.69 -20.64
C ASN A 339 -3.19 -22.23 -19.24
N GLY A 340 -4.48 -21.97 -19.04
CA GLY A 340 -5.00 -21.49 -17.75
C GLY A 340 -4.99 -19.98 -17.59
N ASP A 341 -4.39 -19.20 -18.51
CA ASP A 341 -4.47 -17.74 -18.47
C ASP A 341 -5.93 -17.27 -18.47
N GLY A 342 -6.21 -16.27 -17.63
CA GLY A 342 -7.49 -15.58 -17.59
C GLY A 342 -7.45 -14.32 -18.43
N PHE A 343 -8.42 -14.16 -19.31
CA PHE A 343 -8.55 -13.00 -20.18
C PHE A 343 -9.84 -12.25 -19.94
N CYS A 344 -9.86 -10.97 -20.27
CA CYS A 344 -11.08 -10.18 -20.31
C CYS A 344 -11.04 -9.15 -21.45
N PHE A 345 -12.23 -8.71 -21.84
CA PHE A 345 -12.44 -7.71 -22.87
C PHE A 345 -13.71 -6.91 -22.56
N VAL A 346 -13.89 -5.79 -23.23
CA VAL A 346 -15.12 -4.99 -23.13
C VAL A 346 -16.00 -5.33 -24.33
N ASN A 347 -17.18 -5.88 -24.05
CA ASN A 347 -18.12 -6.28 -25.10
C ASN A 347 -18.81 -5.09 -25.78
N SER A 348 -19.61 -5.34 -26.82
CA SER A 348 -20.34 -4.31 -27.57
C SER A 348 -21.36 -3.52 -26.72
N ARG A 349 -21.76 -4.04 -25.54
CA ARG A 349 -22.62 -3.34 -24.59
C ARG A 349 -21.84 -2.47 -23.58
N GLY A 350 -20.50 -2.46 -23.68
CA GLY A 350 -19.63 -1.72 -22.75
C GLY A 350 -19.41 -2.41 -21.40
N GLU A 351 -19.66 -3.72 -21.31
CA GLU A 351 -19.51 -4.52 -20.09
C GLU A 351 -18.20 -5.33 -20.15
N LEU A 352 -17.55 -5.53 -19.00
CA LEU A 352 -16.37 -6.38 -18.91
C LEU A 352 -16.77 -7.85 -18.85
N GLU A 353 -16.42 -8.61 -19.88
CA GLU A 353 -16.56 -10.06 -19.94
C GLU A 353 -15.20 -10.74 -19.83
N GLY A 354 -15.17 -11.95 -19.26
CA GLY A 354 -13.97 -12.74 -19.07
C GLY A 354 -14.09 -14.15 -19.61
N PHE A 355 -12.96 -14.73 -20.00
CA PHE A 355 -12.85 -16.14 -20.34
C PHE A 355 -11.50 -16.70 -19.92
N ARG A 356 -11.38 -18.03 -19.84
CA ARG A 356 -10.14 -18.73 -19.50
C ARG A 356 -9.62 -19.51 -20.70
N ALA A 357 -8.31 -19.51 -20.91
CA ALA A 357 -7.65 -20.36 -21.88
C ALA A 357 -7.63 -21.81 -21.38
N ASN A 358 -8.33 -22.71 -22.05
CA ASN A 358 -8.11 -24.15 -21.87
C ASN A 358 -6.75 -24.53 -22.45
N THR A 359 -6.52 -24.07 -23.69
CA THR A 359 -5.21 -24.21 -24.37
C THR A 359 -4.80 -22.90 -24.96
N ALA A 360 -3.50 -22.65 -24.95
CA ALA A 360 -2.85 -21.55 -25.65
C ALA A 360 -1.66 -22.11 -26.43
N ASN A 361 -1.56 -21.77 -27.70
CA ASN A 361 -0.45 -22.15 -28.56
C ASN A 361 -0.11 -20.96 -29.45
N ASP A 362 1.10 -20.44 -29.31
CA ASP A 362 1.54 -19.18 -29.93
C ASP A 362 0.57 -18.04 -29.60
N ASN A 363 -0.12 -17.52 -30.61
CA ASN A 363 -1.10 -16.45 -30.50
C ASN A 363 -2.57 -16.92 -30.55
N ILE A 364 -2.82 -18.23 -30.42
CA ILE A 364 -4.15 -18.86 -30.49
C ILE A 364 -4.55 -19.30 -29.09
N VAL A 365 -5.71 -18.86 -28.64
CA VAL A 365 -6.33 -19.28 -27.38
C VAL A 365 -7.60 -20.06 -27.70
N THR A 366 -7.79 -21.22 -27.04
CA THR A 366 -9.04 -21.98 -27.10
C THR A 366 -9.74 -21.89 -25.76
N SER A 367 -10.98 -21.43 -25.73
CA SER A 367 -11.84 -21.38 -24.52
C SER A 367 -12.69 -22.65 -24.37
N ALA A 368 -13.18 -22.90 -23.15
CA ALA A 368 -14.10 -24.02 -22.88
C ALA A 368 -15.42 -23.87 -23.63
N GLU A 369 -15.92 -22.63 -23.71
CA GLU A 369 -17.18 -22.25 -24.35
C GLU A 369 -16.93 -21.19 -25.42
N SER A 370 -17.92 -21.00 -26.32
CA SER A 370 -17.86 -19.91 -27.28
C SER A 370 -17.96 -18.55 -26.58
N VAL A 371 -17.03 -17.65 -26.87
CA VAL A 371 -16.96 -16.31 -26.29
C VAL A 371 -17.52 -15.31 -27.30
N LYS A 372 -18.37 -14.39 -26.85
CA LYS A 372 -18.94 -13.32 -27.68
C LYS A 372 -17.94 -12.17 -27.88
N ILE A 373 -16.78 -12.49 -28.44
CA ILE A 373 -15.70 -11.54 -28.72
C ILE A 373 -15.62 -11.31 -30.22
N SER A 374 -15.26 -10.12 -30.64
CA SER A 374 -15.20 -9.69 -32.06
C SER A 374 -13.79 -9.35 -32.51
N VAL A 375 -13.52 -9.45 -33.79
CA VAL A 375 -12.26 -8.99 -34.39
C VAL A 375 -12.09 -7.50 -34.12
N GLY A 376 -10.89 -7.11 -33.65
CA GLY A 376 -10.56 -5.75 -33.22
C GLY A 376 -10.75 -5.46 -31.74
N ASP A 377 -11.45 -6.33 -30.99
CA ASP A 377 -11.61 -6.15 -29.52
C ASP A 377 -10.26 -6.19 -28.83
N LYS A 378 -10.07 -5.25 -27.88
CA LYS A 378 -8.90 -5.21 -27.01
C LYS A 378 -9.01 -6.28 -25.93
N VAL A 379 -7.96 -7.07 -25.77
CA VAL A 379 -7.89 -8.16 -24.79
C VAL A 379 -6.88 -7.83 -23.70
N TYR A 380 -7.27 -8.09 -22.46
CA TYR A 380 -6.46 -7.94 -21.28
C TYR A 380 -6.28 -9.30 -20.61
N ARG A 381 -5.12 -9.53 -19.96
CA ARG A 381 -4.84 -10.71 -19.16
C ARG A 381 -4.97 -10.36 -17.68
N ASN A 382 -6.03 -10.82 -17.03
CA ASN A 382 -6.29 -10.56 -15.61
C ASN A 382 -5.80 -11.68 -14.67
N ASN A 383 -5.32 -12.80 -15.23
CA ASN A 383 -4.63 -13.89 -14.56
C ASN A 383 -3.52 -14.45 -15.46
N ASP A 384 -2.27 -14.23 -15.09
CA ASP A 384 -1.10 -14.84 -15.75
C ASP A 384 -0.71 -16.11 -15.00
N GLU A 385 -1.09 -17.26 -15.53
CA GLU A 385 -0.92 -18.56 -14.84
C GLU A 385 0.57 -18.92 -14.63
N ALA A 386 1.42 -18.66 -15.61
CA ALA A 386 2.85 -18.92 -15.51
C ALA A 386 3.50 -17.99 -14.46
N PHE A 387 3.14 -16.73 -14.45
CA PHE A 387 3.64 -15.76 -13.48
C PHE A 387 3.22 -16.13 -12.06
N ASN A 388 1.94 -16.50 -11.88
CA ASN A 388 1.42 -16.92 -10.57
C ASN A 388 2.09 -18.21 -10.06
N LYS A 389 2.44 -19.16 -10.94
CA LYS A 389 3.21 -20.34 -10.55
C LYS A 389 4.60 -20.00 -10.03
N VAL A 390 5.29 -19.06 -10.65
CA VAL A 390 6.61 -18.60 -10.16
C VAL A 390 6.47 -17.93 -8.80
N LEU A 391 5.44 -17.08 -8.61
CA LEU A 391 5.20 -16.43 -7.32
C LEU A 391 4.63 -17.38 -6.24
N GLY A 392 4.05 -18.50 -6.64
CA GLY A 392 3.49 -19.51 -5.73
C GLY A 392 4.55 -20.31 -4.95
N VAL A 393 5.82 -20.20 -5.35
CA VAL A 393 6.97 -20.83 -4.68
C VAL A 393 7.92 -19.75 -4.15
N GLU A 394 9.10 -20.14 -3.65
CA GLU A 394 10.14 -19.18 -3.27
C GLU A 394 10.58 -18.37 -4.51
N SER A 395 10.29 -17.09 -4.51
CA SER A 395 10.51 -16.22 -5.67
C SER A 395 11.48 -15.05 -5.39
N ALA A 396 11.93 -14.92 -4.16
CA ALA A 396 12.95 -13.94 -3.77
C ALA A 396 13.87 -14.49 -2.68
N LYS A 397 15.13 -14.08 -2.73
CA LYS A 397 16.09 -14.23 -1.64
C LYS A 397 16.60 -12.86 -1.25
N ARG A 398 16.62 -12.58 0.06
CA ARG A 398 17.22 -11.38 0.62
C ARG A 398 18.38 -11.79 1.50
N LYS A 399 19.57 -11.27 1.22
CA LYS A 399 20.81 -11.62 1.93
C LYS A 399 21.56 -10.38 2.38
N ILE A 400 22.11 -10.42 3.59
CA ILE A 400 23.02 -9.42 4.14
C ILE A 400 24.43 -9.94 3.92
N LYS A 401 25.25 -9.20 3.18
CA LYS A 401 26.65 -9.57 2.91
C LYS A 401 27.50 -9.24 4.12
N ILE A 402 28.15 -10.27 4.70
CA ILE A 402 28.98 -10.15 5.90
C ILE A 402 30.43 -10.46 5.60
N ASN A 403 31.35 -9.78 6.30
CA ASN A 403 32.77 -10.12 6.29
C ASN A 403 33.07 -11.13 7.39
N ILE A 404 33.91 -12.11 7.07
CA ILE A 404 34.32 -13.19 7.95
C ILE A 404 35.83 -13.07 8.17
N SER A 405 36.27 -13.03 9.40
CA SER A 405 37.69 -13.10 9.72
C SER A 405 37.96 -14.16 10.78
N VAL A 406 39.07 -14.86 10.61
CA VAL A 406 39.62 -15.84 11.55
C VAL A 406 41.06 -15.44 11.80
N ILE A 407 41.40 -15.15 13.04
CA ILE A 407 42.77 -14.86 13.50
C ILE A 407 43.06 -15.83 14.65
N ASP A 408 44.03 -16.72 14.45
CA ASP A 408 44.31 -17.81 15.37
C ASP A 408 43.05 -18.63 15.71
N LYS A 409 42.55 -18.52 16.93
CA LYS A 409 41.33 -19.18 17.43
C LYS A 409 40.14 -18.24 17.54
N THR A 410 40.26 -17.00 17.08
CA THR A 410 39.23 -15.97 17.15
C THR A 410 38.49 -15.84 15.81
N PHE A 411 37.19 -16.02 15.84
CA PHE A 411 36.27 -15.90 14.71
C PHE A 411 35.43 -14.65 14.84
N ARG A 412 35.31 -13.87 13.75
CA ARG A 412 34.51 -12.67 13.73
C ARG A 412 33.68 -12.59 12.46
N PHE A 413 32.36 -12.37 12.62
CA PHE A 413 31.43 -12.02 11.55
C PHE A 413 31.04 -10.57 11.70
N SER A 414 31.09 -9.77 10.62
CA SER A 414 30.80 -8.34 10.69
C SER A 414 30.03 -7.82 9.49
N PHE A 415 29.19 -6.82 9.74
CA PHE A 415 28.42 -6.08 8.76
C PHE A 415 28.27 -4.62 9.23
N GLY A 416 28.85 -3.67 8.47
CA GLY A 416 28.89 -2.27 8.91
C GLY A 416 29.53 -2.13 10.30
N GLU A 417 28.79 -1.55 11.25
CA GLU A 417 29.21 -1.40 12.65
C GLU A 417 28.89 -2.63 13.53
N TYR A 418 28.14 -3.60 13.01
CA TYR A 418 27.76 -4.80 13.76
C TYR A 418 28.82 -5.87 13.62
N ALA A 419 29.20 -6.48 14.74
CA ALA A 419 30.13 -7.60 14.75
C ALA A 419 29.82 -8.60 15.87
N ALA A 420 29.92 -9.89 15.55
CA ALA A 420 29.88 -11.00 16.50
C ALA A 420 31.25 -11.66 16.52
N GLU A 421 31.74 -12.01 17.71
CA GLU A 421 33.04 -12.64 17.91
C GLU A 421 32.91 -13.90 18.77
N TYR A 422 33.67 -14.91 18.40
CA TYR A 422 33.76 -16.16 19.14
C TYR A 422 35.22 -16.58 19.28
N VAL A 423 35.70 -16.78 20.50
CA VAL A 423 37.03 -17.32 20.78
C VAL A 423 36.89 -18.79 21.12
N TYR A 424 37.52 -19.66 20.33
CA TYR A 424 37.53 -21.09 20.63
C TYR A 424 38.58 -21.40 21.69
N ASP A 425 38.19 -21.94 22.83
CA ASP A 425 39.02 -22.21 23.99
C ASP A 425 39.54 -23.68 24.07
N GLY A 426 39.06 -24.55 23.16
CA GLY A 426 39.44 -25.94 23.13
C GLY A 426 40.88 -26.19 22.61
N GLU A 427 41.40 -27.40 22.87
CA GLU A 427 42.66 -27.87 22.30
C GLU A 427 42.50 -28.17 20.82
N LEU A 428 43.50 -27.82 20.02
CA LEU A 428 43.53 -28.02 18.57
C LEU A 428 44.93 -28.45 18.13
N ASP A 429 44.98 -29.33 17.17
CA ASP A 429 46.21 -29.67 16.46
C ASP A 429 46.56 -28.58 15.44
N LYS A 430 47.85 -28.44 15.18
CA LYS A 430 48.31 -27.64 14.04
C LYS A 430 47.92 -28.35 12.74
N ALA A 431 47.49 -27.58 11.77
CA ALA A 431 47.13 -28.07 10.46
C ALA A 431 48.37 -28.64 9.75
N GLN A 432 48.25 -29.81 9.16
CA GLN A 432 49.34 -30.41 8.36
C GLN A 432 49.53 -29.73 7.00
N LYS A 433 48.54 -29.00 6.52
CA LYS A 433 48.53 -28.19 5.29
C LYS A 433 47.82 -26.88 5.58
N ASP A 434 48.04 -25.88 4.74
CA ASP A 434 47.33 -24.61 4.85
C ASP A 434 45.80 -24.79 4.98
N PRO A 435 45.20 -24.46 6.12
CA PRO A 435 43.77 -24.67 6.38
C PRO A 435 42.88 -23.60 5.80
N THR A 436 43.40 -22.50 5.23
CA THR A 436 42.68 -21.29 4.80
C THR A 436 41.52 -21.61 3.88
N SER A 437 41.73 -22.34 2.80
CA SER A 437 40.69 -22.67 1.82
C SER A 437 39.57 -23.52 2.42
N TYR A 438 39.94 -24.48 3.27
CA TYR A 438 38.97 -25.34 3.95
C TYR A 438 38.11 -24.57 4.93
N ILE A 439 38.71 -23.76 5.80
CA ILE A 439 38.00 -22.95 6.79
C ILE A 439 37.07 -21.92 6.08
N SER A 440 37.58 -21.23 5.07
CA SER A 440 36.79 -20.28 4.25
C SER A 440 35.57 -20.99 3.65
N THR A 441 35.75 -22.18 3.07
CA THR A 441 34.63 -22.93 2.48
C THR A 441 33.58 -23.33 3.53
N GLN A 442 34.01 -23.77 4.73
CA GLN A 442 33.07 -24.19 5.78
C GLN A 442 32.31 -23.02 6.39
N LEU A 443 32.96 -21.88 6.62
CA LEU A 443 32.32 -20.68 7.19
C LEU A 443 31.41 -19.98 6.19
N SER A 444 31.71 -20.04 4.89
CA SER A 444 30.87 -19.48 3.81
C SER A 444 29.58 -20.28 3.55
N LYS A 445 29.40 -21.46 4.14
CA LYS A 445 28.15 -22.25 4.03
C LYS A 445 27.04 -21.65 4.89
N LEU A 446 26.64 -20.42 4.60
CA LEU A 446 25.64 -19.67 5.37
C LEU A 446 24.18 -20.07 5.07
N GLY A 447 23.95 -20.87 4.04
CA GLY A 447 22.72 -21.61 3.73
C GLY A 447 21.42 -20.87 4.01
N ASP A 448 20.67 -21.37 4.99
CA ASP A 448 19.34 -20.86 5.36
C ASP A 448 19.37 -19.59 6.24
N SER A 449 20.57 -19.11 6.64
CA SER A 449 20.68 -17.86 7.37
C SER A 449 20.34 -16.65 6.50
N ILE A 450 20.07 -15.50 7.11
CA ILE A 450 19.85 -14.23 6.39
C ILE A 450 21.14 -13.65 5.78
N PHE A 451 22.28 -14.28 6.00
CA PHE A 451 23.60 -13.80 5.59
C PHE A 451 24.13 -14.50 4.34
N GLU A 452 25.01 -13.81 3.62
CA GLU A 452 25.89 -14.37 2.61
C GLU A 452 27.33 -13.93 2.87
N ALA A 453 28.31 -14.75 2.46
CA ALA A 453 29.70 -14.42 2.66
C ALA A 453 30.17 -13.33 1.69
N GLY A 454 30.78 -12.28 2.22
CA GLY A 454 31.55 -11.27 1.52
C GLY A 454 33.04 -11.61 1.50
N GLU A 455 33.85 -10.73 2.06
CA GLU A 455 35.28 -10.99 2.24
C GLU A 455 35.49 -12.03 3.35
N VAL A 456 36.38 -13.00 3.07
CA VAL A 456 36.73 -14.04 4.03
C VAL A 456 38.25 -14.06 4.20
N ASN A 457 38.70 -13.63 5.36
CA ASN A 457 40.11 -13.56 5.71
C ASN A 457 40.42 -14.58 6.81
N VAL A 458 41.31 -15.52 6.54
CA VAL A 458 41.72 -16.59 7.46
C VAL A 458 43.24 -16.55 7.67
N ASP A 459 43.63 -16.29 8.91
CA ASP A 459 45.03 -16.33 9.37
C ASP A 459 45.09 -17.19 10.63
N THR A 460 45.33 -18.49 10.42
CA THR A 460 45.48 -19.45 11.50
C THR A 460 46.32 -20.67 11.07
N CYS A 461 47.07 -21.20 12.01
CA CYS A 461 47.79 -22.44 11.80
C CYS A 461 47.07 -23.68 12.37
N PHE A 462 45.88 -23.52 12.93
CA PHE A 462 45.14 -24.61 13.58
C PHE A 462 44.17 -25.32 12.62
N PHE A 463 43.98 -26.60 12.83
CA PHE A 463 42.96 -27.38 12.15
C PHE A 463 41.66 -27.37 12.98
N PHE A 464 40.56 -26.97 12.37
CA PHE A 464 39.22 -26.98 12.97
C PHE A 464 38.35 -28.03 12.29
N PRO A 465 37.84 -29.04 13.02
CA PRO A 465 36.85 -29.98 12.49
C PRO A 465 35.60 -29.28 11.95
N ALA A 466 34.97 -29.84 10.91
CA ALA A 466 33.75 -29.25 10.30
C ALA A 466 32.60 -29.04 11.29
N SER A 467 32.47 -29.91 12.30
CA SER A 467 31.46 -29.79 13.36
C SER A 467 31.69 -28.55 14.21
N ILE A 468 32.93 -28.24 14.57
CA ILE A 468 33.31 -27.06 15.34
C ILE A 468 33.02 -25.80 14.52
N LEU A 469 33.49 -25.73 13.26
CA LEU A 469 33.23 -24.62 12.36
C LEU A 469 31.73 -24.42 12.13
N GLY A 470 30.96 -25.49 12.02
CA GLY A 470 29.51 -25.46 11.86
C GLY A 470 28.79 -24.87 13.08
N ASN A 471 29.26 -25.20 14.30
CA ASN A 471 28.70 -24.64 15.54
C ASN A 471 29.06 -23.14 15.68
N ILE A 472 30.35 -22.79 15.52
CA ILE A 472 30.81 -21.39 15.59
C ILE A 472 30.03 -20.51 14.61
N ARG A 473 29.90 -20.96 13.35
CA ARG A 473 29.15 -20.27 12.32
C ARG A 473 27.70 -20.01 12.75
N ARG A 474 27.01 -21.00 13.31
CA ARG A 474 25.62 -20.86 13.77
C ARG A 474 25.53 -19.84 14.91
N THR A 475 26.37 -19.97 15.92
CA THR A 475 26.43 -19.06 17.07
C THR A 475 26.68 -17.62 16.63
N LEU A 476 27.66 -17.40 15.73
CA LEU A 476 27.98 -16.06 15.24
C LEU A 476 26.86 -15.46 14.38
N CYS A 477 26.16 -16.25 13.58
CA CYS A 477 24.99 -15.79 12.84
C CYS A 477 23.86 -15.37 13.79
N GLU A 478 23.54 -16.16 14.81
CA GLU A 478 22.52 -15.87 15.80
C GLU A 478 22.85 -14.60 16.60
N GLU A 479 24.11 -14.48 17.04
CA GLU A 479 24.58 -13.30 17.79
C GLU A 479 24.52 -12.04 16.92
N LEU A 480 24.94 -12.12 15.64
CA LEU A 480 24.90 -10.97 14.75
C LEU A 480 23.45 -10.51 14.46
N VAL A 481 22.51 -11.46 14.27
CA VAL A 481 21.08 -11.15 14.16
C VAL A 481 20.57 -10.43 15.41
N LEU A 482 20.94 -10.91 16.59
CA LEU A 482 20.56 -10.27 17.87
C LEU A 482 21.12 -8.85 17.99
N LYS A 483 22.36 -8.61 17.57
CA LYS A 483 22.97 -7.27 17.57
C LYS A 483 22.27 -6.33 16.61
N ILE A 484 21.95 -6.78 15.40
CA ILE A 484 21.17 -6.01 14.44
C ILE A 484 19.79 -5.67 15.03
N SER A 485 19.09 -6.67 15.57
CA SER A 485 17.75 -6.46 16.13
C SER A 485 17.73 -5.48 17.31
N LYS A 486 18.74 -5.54 18.19
CA LYS A 486 18.86 -4.64 19.35
C LYS A 486 19.28 -3.21 18.98
N SER A 487 19.83 -2.99 17.81
CA SER A 487 20.24 -1.66 17.35
C SER A 487 19.09 -0.83 16.78
N LEU A 488 17.93 -1.45 16.53
CA LEU A 488 16.76 -0.70 16.11
C LEU A 488 16.38 0.29 17.20
N PRO A 489 16.22 1.57 16.85
CA PRO A 489 15.86 2.58 17.84
C PRO A 489 14.50 2.23 18.44
N SER A 490 14.49 1.96 19.74
CA SER A 490 13.24 1.88 20.50
C SER A 490 12.65 3.29 20.59
N PRO A 491 11.35 3.46 20.38
CA PRO A 491 10.70 4.75 20.61
C PRO A 491 10.92 5.16 22.06
N THR A 492 11.50 6.34 22.26
CA THR A 492 11.77 6.91 23.59
C THR A 492 10.80 8.02 23.96
N VAL A 493 9.95 8.41 23.01
CA VAL A 493 9.08 9.58 23.14
C VAL A 493 7.65 9.13 23.32
N LEU A 494 7.12 9.33 24.53
CA LEU A 494 5.68 9.31 24.76
C LEU A 494 5.04 10.53 24.07
N PRO A 495 3.78 10.41 23.60
CA PRO A 495 3.03 11.56 23.11
C PRO A 495 3.12 12.71 24.08
N THR A 496 3.50 13.87 23.59
CA THR A 496 3.73 15.05 24.43
C THR A 496 2.39 15.65 24.83
N LYS A 497 2.13 15.72 26.13
CA LYS A 497 0.99 16.50 26.65
C LYS A 497 1.34 17.99 26.52
N ASN A 498 0.69 18.69 25.62
CA ASN A 498 0.86 20.12 25.41
C ASN A 498 -0.49 20.80 25.13
N ASN A 499 -0.49 22.13 25.07
CA ASN A 499 -1.67 22.94 24.81
C ASN A 499 -1.78 23.38 23.34
N ALA A 500 -1.19 22.63 22.41
CA ALA A 500 -1.34 22.95 20.98
C ALA A 500 -2.80 22.91 20.58
N ALA A 501 -3.29 23.98 19.93
CA ALA A 501 -4.67 24.05 19.51
C ALA A 501 -4.96 23.06 18.37
N PHE A 502 -5.98 22.23 18.52
CA PHE A 502 -6.44 21.36 17.42
C PHE A 502 -7.04 22.22 16.31
N PRO A 503 -6.65 22.03 15.03
CA PRO A 503 -7.17 22.80 13.91
C PRO A 503 -8.62 22.37 13.55
N LEU A 504 -9.56 22.67 14.42
CA LEU A 504 -10.97 22.33 14.27
C LEU A 504 -11.62 23.21 13.20
N VAL A 505 -12.23 22.59 12.20
CA VAL A 505 -13.00 23.30 11.15
C VAL A 505 -14.43 23.59 11.61
N SER A 506 -15.06 22.63 12.30
CA SER A 506 -16.42 22.77 12.82
C SER A 506 -16.72 21.71 13.89
N ASP A 507 -17.62 22.01 14.82
CA ASP A 507 -18.20 21.00 15.70
C ASP A 507 -19.23 20.18 14.92
N SER A 508 -18.85 18.99 14.52
CA SER A 508 -19.70 18.10 13.71
C SER A 508 -19.29 16.63 13.84
N TYR A 509 -20.17 15.72 13.39
CA TYR A 509 -19.90 14.27 13.31
C TYR A 509 -18.61 13.94 12.52
N LEU A 510 -18.09 14.87 11.71
CA LEU A 510 -16.86 14.71 10.93
C LEU A 510 -15.59 14.57 11.80
N ASN A 511 -15.68 14.90 13.08
CA ASN A 511 -14.58 14.72 14.03
C ASN A 511 -14.47 13.27 14.54
N ASN A 512 -15.46 12.44 14.22
CA ASN A 512 -15.48 11.00 14.57
C ASN A 512 -15.34 10.72 16.07
N ILE A 513 -15.90 11.57 16.93
CA ILE A 513 -15.82 11.42 18.38
C ILE A 513 -16.82 10.36 18.85
N ALA A 514 -16.32 9.18 19.17
CA ALA A 514 -17.14 8.03 19.54
C ALA A 514 -17.05 7.65 21.04
N ASN A 515 -16.16 8.30 21.82
CA ASN A 515 -15.95 8.03 23.23
C ASN A 515 -15.57 9.30 24.02
N LYS A 516 -15.66 9.23 25.33
CA LYS A 516 -15.40 10.37 26.23
C LYS A 516 -13.94 10.81 26.23
N LYS A 517 -12.97 9.87 26.19
CA LYS A 517 -11.54 10.21 26.16
C LYS A 517 -11.17 10.95 24.86
N ALA A 518 -11.77 10.61 23.73
CA ALA A 518 -11.61 11.39 22.50
C ALA A 518 -12.15 12.82 22.68
N GLN A 519 -13.31 12.99 23.31
CA GLN A 519 -13.86 14.31 23.61
C GLN A 519 -12.95 15.11 24.53
N GLU A 520 -12.46 14.51 25.63
CA GLU A 520 -11.48 15.11 26.54
C GLU A 520 -10.21 15.55 25.80
N PHE A 521 -9.71 14.74 24.85
CA PHE A 521 -8.55 15.10 24.04
C PHE A 521 -8.78 16.41 23.27
N TYR A 522 -9.94 16.57 22.63
CA TYR A 522 -10.28 17.81 21.91
C TYR A 522 -10.38 19.00 22.85
N TYR A 523 -10.96 18.84 24.05
CA TYR A 523 -11.03 19.90 25.05
C TYR A 523 -9.65 20.34 25.52
N ASP A 524 -8.76 19.42 25.80
CA ASP A 524 -7.37 19.72 26.22
C ASP A 524 -6.61 20.51 25.15
N HIS A 525 -7.02 20.37 23.89
CA HIS A 525 -6.44 21.07 22.74
C HIS A 525 -7.29 22.26 22.27
N GLY A 526 -8.09 22.84 23.14
CA GLY A 526 -8.84 24.09 22.92
C GLY A 526 -10.03 23.97 21.94
N ALA A 527 -10.43 22.75 21.58
CA ALA A 527 -11.55 22.49 20.70
C ALA A 527 -12.80 22.07 21.49
N ASN A 528 -13.75 22.98 21.63
CA ASN A 528 -15.03 22.66 22.25
C ASN A 528 -15.93 21.91 21.25
N VAL A 529 -16.04 20.59 21.43
CA VAL A 529 -16.78 19.69 20.55
C VAL A 529 -17.87 18.95 21.34
N SER A 530 -19.10 19.02 20.84
CA SER A 530 -20.26 18.35 21.40
C SER A 530 -20.83 17.27 20.47
N ALA A 531 -20.60 17.41 19.16
CA ALA A 531 -21.13 16.50 18.15
C ALA A 531 -20.43 15.14 18.19
N ARG A 532 -21.23 14.08 18.33
CA ARG A 532 -20.75 12.71 18.33
C ARG A 532 -20.56 12.15 16.92
N ALA A 533 -19.79 11.06 16.82
CA ALA A 533 -19.59 10.32 15.57
C ALA A 533 -20.93 9.91 14.94
N PHE A 534 -20.98 9.91 13.60
CA PHE A 534 -22.16 9.50 12.83
C PHE A 534 -22.66 8.10 13.19
N GLU A 535 -21.76 7.21 13.58
CA GLU A 535 -22.04 5.85 14.03
C GLU A 535 -22.90 5.78 15.29
N LEU A 536 -22.83 6.81 16.15
CA LEU A 536 -23.60 6.93 17.38
C LEU A 536 -24.86 7.79 17.21
N GLU A 537 -24.75 8.86 16.43
CA GLU A 537 -25.82 9.82 16.19
C GLU A 537 -26.00 10.10 14.69
N PRO A 538 -26.60 9.14 13.93
CA PRO A 538 -26.86 9.35 12.50
C PRO A 538 -27.79 10.54 12.27
N LYS A 539 -27.47 11.37 11.26
CA LYS A 539 -28.28 12.52 10.85
C LYS A 539 -28.81 12.32 9.44
N ASP A 540 -30.09 12.58 9.21
CA ASP A 540 -30.72 12.37 7.90
C ASP A 540 -30.18 13.29 6.81
N ASP A 541 -29.80 14.52 7.15
CA ASP A 541 -29.25 15.53 6.25
C ASP A 541 -27.72 15.47 6.10
N ALA A 542 -27.07 14.46 6.70
CA ALA A 542 -25.61 14.34 6.70
C ALA A 542 -25.06 14.15 5.28
N THR A 543 -23.90 14.76 5.02
CA THR A 543 -23.08 14.40 3.88
C THR A 543 -22.40 13.06 4.15
N LEU A 544 -22.73 12.05 3.36
CA LEU A 544 -22.27 10.67 3.57
C LEU A 544 -20.89 10.39 2.95
N MET A 545 -20.49 11.17 1.95
CA MET A 545 -19.16 11.08 1.33
C MET A 545 -18.69 12.47 0.87
N PHE A 546 -17.39 12.71 1.00
CA PHE A 546 -16.70 13.90 0.49
C PHE A 546 -15.66 13.46 -0.53
N CYS A 547 -15.86 13.81 -1.80
CA CYS A 547 -15.08 13.29 -2.91
C CYS A 547 -14.34 14.42 -3.65
N LYS A 548 -13.01 14.30 -3.78
CA LYS A 548 -12.24 15.14 -4.70
C LYS A 548 -12.51 14.74 -6.17
N HIS A 549 -12.82 13.44 -6.43
CA HIS A 549 -13.42 13.01 -7.69
C HIS A 549 -14.79 13.69 -7.86
N CYS A 550 -15.02 14.28 -9.04
CA CYS A 550 -16.23 15.01 -9.33
C CYS A 550 -16.86 14.50 -10.65
N ILE A 551 -18.06 13.94 -10.57
CA ILE A 551 -18.78 13.41 -11.73
C ILE A 551 -19.07 14.55 -12.73
N LYS A 552 -19.40 15.75 -12.27
CA LYS A 552 -19.59 16.92 -13.13
C LYS A 552 -18.34 17.31 -13.91
N TYR A 553 -17.16 17.21 -13.27
CA TYR A 553 -15.87 17.39 -13.94
C TYR A 553 -15.63 16.28 -14.97
N ALA A 554 -15.90 15.03 -14.63
CA ALA A 554 -15.75 13.88 -15.53
C ALA A 554 -16.68 13.94 -16.74
N LEU A 555 -17.85 14.57 -16.61
CA LEU A 555 -18.81 14.83 -17.70
C LEU A 555 -18.47 16.09 -18.54
N GLY A 556 -17.40 16.83 -18.22
CA GLY A 556 -17.07 18.08 -18.93
C GLY A 556 -17.95 19.27 -18.60
N ALA A 557 -18.80 19.14 -17.57
CA ALA A 557 -19.74 20.18 -17.15
C ALA A 557 -19.22 21.05 -15.97
N CYS A 558 -17.93 20.92 -15.63
CA CYS A 558 -17.33 21.71 -14.56
C CYS A 558 -17.17 23.19 -14.99
N PRO A 559 -17.69 24.17 -14.21
CA PRO A 559 -17.59 25.60 -14.57
C PRO A 559 -16.14 26.11 -14.62
N LYS A 560 -15.21 25.41 -13.97
CA LYS A 560 -13.77 25.74 -13.96
C LYS A 560 -12.99 25.10 -15.11
N GLN A 561 -13.60 24.23 -15.94
CA GLN A 561 -12.97 23.72 -17.16
C GLN A 561 -13.08 24.73 -18.28
N ASN A 562 -11.97 25.02 -18.97
CA ASN A 562 -12.01 25.84 -20.18
C ASN A 562 -12.85 25.12 -21.25
N LYS A 563 -13.79 25.82 -21.89
CA LYS A 563 -14.72 25.30 -22.92
C LYS A 563 -14.03 24.65 -24.12
N ALA A 564 -12.71 24.79 -24.30
CA ALA A 564 -11.93 24.27 -25.42
C ALA A 564 -11.61 22.75 -25.32
N VAL A 565 -11.89 22.06 -24.23
CA VAL A 565 -11.49 20.65 -24.02
C VAL A 565 -12.69 19.70 -23.96
N SER A 566 -13.78 20.00 -24.63
CA SER A 566 -14.99 19.15 -24.64
C SER A 566 -14.97 18.08 -25.75
N LYS A 567 -13.87 17.30 -25.91
CA LYS A 567 -13.89 16.08 -26.76
C LYS A 567 -13.39 14.90 -25.94
N TYR A 568 -14.29 14.24 -25.24
CA TYR A 568 -13.95 13.06 -24.45
C TYR A 568 -13.86 11.80 -25.31
N ALA A 569 -12.62 11.35 -25.53
CA ALA A 569 -12.37 9.93 -25.74
C ALA A 569 -12.02 9.32 -24.36
N VAL A 570 -12.66 8.23 -23.92
CA VAL A 570 -12.15 7.39 -22.84
C VAL A 570 -10.93 6.68 -23.44
N PRO A 571 -9.68 7.03 -23.06
CA PRO A 571 -8.53 6.27 -23.52
C PRO A 571 -8.59 4.90 -22.88
N GLY A 572 -8.39 3.87 -23.66
CA GLY A 572 -7.91 2.60 -23.10
C GLY A 572 -6.60 2.87 -22.33
N PRO A 573 -6.15 1.94 -21.47
CA PRO A 573 -4.93 2.11 -20.69
C PRO A 573 -3.76 2.52 -21.59
N SER A 574 -3.11 3.62 -21.25
CA SER A 574 -1.97 4.15 -21.99
C SER A 574 -0.82 3.16 -21.93
N THR A 575 -0.36 2.69 -23.08
CA THR A 575 0.95 2.06 -23.22
C THR A 575 1.99 3.19 -23.22
N SER A 576 2.78 3.29 -22.18
CA SER A 576 3.98 4.13 -22.16
C SER A 576 5.07 3.47 -23.00
N SER A 577 5.68 4.26 -23.87
CA SER A 577 6.86 4.06 -24.73
C SER A 577 6.61 3.54 -26.14
N GLY A 578 6.77 4.45 -27.10
CA GLY A 578 6.90 4.17 -28.52
C GLY A 578 6.34 5.29 -29.37
N THR A 579 7.21 6.02 -30.05
CA THR A 579 6.88 7.01 -31.10
C THR A 579 6.16 6.33 -32.25
N GLY A 580 4.84 6.20 -32.17
CA GLY A 580 3.99 5.68 -33.21
C GLY A 580 2.73 6.53 -33.33
N LYS A 581 2.44 7.05 -34.51
CA LYS A 581 1.21 7.81 -34.81
C LYS A 581 -0.01 6.98 -34.41
N ASP A 582 -0.71 7.42 -33.38
CA ASP A 582 -1.89 6.76 -32.81
C ASP A 582 -3.11 6.94 -33.75
N THR A 583 -3.44 5.88 -34.50
CA THR A 583 -4.75 5.74 -35.15
C THR A 583 -5.70 4.97 -34.23
N GLY A 584 -5.91 5.48 -33.01
CA GLY A 584 -6.82 4.89 -32.04
C GLY A 584 -8.27 5.01 -32.45
N SER A 585 -8.98 3.89 -32.49
CA SER A 585 -10.43 3.83 -32.64
C SER A 585 -11.11 4.62 -31.52
N ARG A 586 -11.57 5.82 -31.84
CA ARG A 586 -12.34 6.70 -30.98
C ARG A 586 -13.72 6.09 -30.75
N ILE A 587 -14.02 5.63 -29.56
CA ILE A 587 -15.42 5.50 -29.12
C ILE A 587 -15.97 6.94 -29.09
N ARG A 588 -16.66 7.34 -30.13
CA ARG A 588 -17.32 8.64 -30.21
C ARG A 588 -18.52 8.66 -29.28
N LEU A 589 -18.38 9.30 -28.15
CA LEU A 589 -19.52 9.89 -27.43
C LEU A 589 -19.90 11.19 -28.20
N GLN A 590 -20.45 11.03 -29.41
CA GLN A 590 -21.02 12.14 -30.17
C GLN A 590 -22.53 12.12 -30.02
N GLN A 591 -22.99 12.74 -28.94
CA GLN A 591 -24.24 13.50 -28.90
C GLN A 591 -23.95 14.69 -27.98
N ALA A 592 -24.32 15.88 -28.40
CA ALA A 592 -24.34 17.04 -27.51
C ALA A 592 -25.12 16.60 -26.26
N GLN A 593 -24.43 16.47 -25.12
CA GLN A 593 -25.14 16.09 -23.91
C GLN A 593 -26.15 17.20 -23.59
N PRO A 594 -27.40 16.84 -23.28
CA PRO A 594 -28.37 17.82 -22.83
C PRO A 594 -27.81 18.60 -21.64
N PRO A 595 -28.24 19.84 -21.41
CA PRO A 595 -27.82 20.61 -20.26
C PRO A 595 -28.10 19.77 -19.00
N ILE A 596 -27.08 19.64 -18.14
CA ILE A 596 -27.20 18.86 -16.90
C ILE A 596 -28.07 19.66 -15.93
N ASN A 597 -29.28 19.19 -15.66
CA ASN A 597 -30.22 19.79 -14.72
C ASN A 597 -29.92 19.27 -13.30
N GLU A 598 -29.31 20.12 -12.46
CA GLU A 598 -29.03 19.78 -11.06
C GLU A 598 -30.31 19.89 -10.18
N PRO A 599 -30.39 19.10 -9.09
CA PRO A 599 -29.39 18.14 -8.59
C PRO A 599 -29.32 16.85 -9.39
N LEU A 600 -28.15 16.18 -9.34
CA LEU A 600 -27.93 14.86 -9.89
C LEU A 600 -28.14 13.79 -8.81
N PHE A 601 -28.58 12.61 -9.24
CA PHE A 601 -28.83 11.46 -8.37
C PHE A 601 -28.14 10.20 -8.87
N LEU A 602 -27.60 9.42 -7.94
CA LEU A 602 -27.07 8.08 -8.18
C LEU A 602 -28.06 7.05 -7.65
N ILE A 603 -28.61 6.23 -8.55
CA ILE A 603 -29.67 5.26 -8.21
C ILE A 603 -29.16 3.84 -8.43
N HIS A 604 -29.30 2.98 -7.41
CA HIS A 604 -29.00 1.56 -7.48
C HIS A 604 -29.98 0.79 -6.60
N LYS A 605 -30.92 0.03 -7.18
CA LYS A 605 -31.98 -0.67 -6.44
C LYS A 605 -32.69 0.28 -5.46
N ASN A 606 -32.57 0.03 -4.17
CA ASN A 606 -33.17 0.84 -3.09
C ASN A 606 -32.28 1.99 -2.62
N TYR A 607 -31.08 2.14 -3.20
CA TYR A 607 -30.17 3.24 -2.83
C TYR A 607 -30.46 4.43 -3.73
N TYR A 608 -30.78 5.54 -3.10
CA TYR A 608 -31.03 6.81 -3.74
C TYR A 608 -30.11 7.86 -3.09
N LEU A 609 -29.12 8.33 -3.85
CA LEU A 609 -28.08 9.23 -3.36
C LEU A 609 -28.08 10.52 -4.17
N ARG A 610 -28.20 11.65 -3.50
CA ARG A 610 -28.16 12.98 -4.09
C ARG A 610 -26.73 13.51 -4.14
N LEU A 611 -26.32 14.10 -5.27
CA LEU A 611 -25.03 14.75 -5.43
C LEU A 611 -25.16 16.25 -5.21
N HIS A 612 -24.26 16.79 -4.39
CA HIS A 612 -24.08 18.22 -4.20
C HIS A 612 -22.65 18.62 -4.60
N PHE A 613 -22.50 19.72 -5.36
CA PHE A 613 -21.22 20.13 -5.91
C PHE A 613 -20.74 21.44 -5.29
N ASN A 614 -19.84 21.36 -4.31
CA ASN A 614 -19.12 22.53 -3.82
C ASN A 614 -18.02 22.90 -4.83
N CYS A 615 -18.40 23.70 -5.84
CA CYS A 615 -17.48 24.11 -6.90
C CYS A 615 -16.40 25.08 -6.43
N LYS A 616 -16.59 25.78 -5.29
CA LYS A 616 -15.57 26.65 -4.69
C LYS A 616 -14.38 25.83 -4.25
N ASP A 617 -14.60 24.77 -3.48
CA ASP A 617 -13.57 23.93 -2.89
C ASP A 617 -13.24 22.69 -3.75
N CYS A 618 -13.93 22.53 -4.89
CA CYS A 618 -13.79 21.40 -5.79
C CYS A 618 -14.06 20.04 -5.11
N VAL A 619 -15.09 19.99 -4.26
CA VAL A 619 -15.55 18.80 -3.56
C VAL A 619 -16.94 18.41 -4.05
N MET A 620 -17.14 17.16 -4.38
CA MET A 620 -18.45 16.57 -4.61
C MET A 620 -18.90 15.85 -3.33
N GLU A 621 -20.04 16.22 -2.83
CA GLU A 621 -20.67 15.62 -1.66
C GLU A 621 -21.76 14.64 -2.09
N VAL A 622 -21.83 13.49 -1.42
CA VAL A 622 -22.88 12.49 -1.62
C VAL A 622 -23.75 12.49 -0.37
N ARG A 623 -25.04 12.69 -0.53
CA ARG A 623 -26.04 12.75 0.55
C ARG A 623 -27.13 11.70 0.32
N LYS A 624 -27.91 11.38 1.34
CA LYS A 624 -29.15 10.61 1.18
C LYS A 624 -30.12 11.42 0.31
N GLY A 625 -30.73 10.77 -0.67
CA GLY A 625 -31.69 11.41 -1.59
C GLY A 625 -33.11 11.31 -1.10
#